data_a8112e13a170c68c1dee9a31800726d2
#
_entry.id   a8112e13a170c68c1dee9a31800726d2
#
_cell.length_a   1.000
_cell.length_b   1.000
_cell.length_c   1.000
_cell.angle_alpha   90.00
_cell.angle_beta   90.00
_cell.angle_gamma   90.00
#
_symmetry.space_group_name_H-M   'P 1'
#
loop_
_entity.id
_entity.type
_entity.pdbx_description
1 polymer ?
#
loop_
_entity_poly.entity_id
_entity_poly.type
_entity_poly.pdbx_seq_one_letter_code
_entity_poly.pdbx_strand_id
1 'polypeptide(L)'
;MLGIKNTKGEGSFRSLPGGKKAPQKGMRIIIVGCGKVGTTLIEQLSREGHDITIIDRSAKLVQTLTDLYDVMGIVGNGASYSVQMEAGIEIAYLLIAVTESDELNLLCCTVAKRVGDCAAIARVRTPDYSTEVGYLRDKLELAMIINPELEAANEVARILYLPTALEVNSFAHGQAELIKFKIPDGNMLDNISIAHLGKNIAHNVLICAVERDGEVYIPSGNFTLKKDDVLSFVASRKAGKDFLETIGFKTNHVKSTMIIGGGKAAYYLARQLLKMGISVKIIEIDKARCEELSTLLPKAIIINGDGTNEALLKEEGIEYTESFVPLTGIDEENILLTLHAKQVSHAKVITKINRITFKSVISGLNLGSVVYPRYITSETIIAYVRARHNSLDSNIETLYHMFDHRVEAIEFRVGEKSTVTNIPLMNLPLKKDLLLSFINRNGRIIIPSGQDCIKVGDTVMIVTTHTGFNDILDILDEER
;
A
#
# COMPACT_ATOMS: atom_id res chain seq x y z
N MET A 1 65.78 -32.89 23.10
CA MET A 1 65.23 -33.90 24.02
C MET A 1 64.07 -33.31 24.80
N LEU A 2 63.06 -34.08 24.94
CA LEU A 2 61.77 -33.90 25.64
C LEU A 2 60.61 -33.41 24.76
N GLY A 3 59.85 -34.38 24.38
CA GLY A 3 58.56 -34.31 23.68
C GLY A 3 57.42 -33.94 24.64
N ILE A 4 56.41 -33.31 24.08
CA ILE A 4 55.12 -33.16 24.72
C ILE A 4 54.07 -33.76 23.82
N LYS A 5 53.35 -34.72 24.38
CA LYS A 5 52.30 -35.52 23.76
C LYS A 5 51.04 -34.66 23.48
N ASN A 6 50.49 -34.80 22.29
CA ASN A 6 49.12 -34.44 21.95
C ASN A 6 48.15 -35.36 22.70
N THR A 7 47.22 -34.78 23.43
CA THR A 7 45.97 -35.45 23.83
C THR A 7 44.79 -34.73 23.18
N LYS A 8 44.16 -35.40 22.23
CA LYS A 8 42.84 -35.08 21.68
C LYS A 8 41.81 -35.28 22.82
N GLY A 9 41.08 -34.21 23.14
CA GLY A 9 39.85 -34.23 23.91
C GLY A 9 38.68 -33.91 23.00
N GLU A 10 37.93 -34.91 22.55
CA GLU A 10 36.64 -34.76 21.94
C GLU A 10 35.62 -34.34 22.99
N GLY A 11 35.28 -33.06 23.03
CA GLY A 11 34.17 -32.52 23.83
C GLY A 11 32.95 -32.41 22.94
N SER A 12 32.01 -33.34 23.04
CA SER A 12 30.70 -33.28 22.45
C SER A 12 29.94 -32.08 23.03
N PHE A 13 29.75 -31.04 22.22
CA PHE A 13 28.79 -29.98 22.54
C PHE A 13 27.38 -30.54 22.37
N ARG A 14 26.72 -30.87 23.45
CA ARG A 14 25.27 -31.04 23.51
C ARG A 14 24.63 -29.69 23.22
N SER A 15 23.90 -29.58 22.12
CA SER A 15 23.00 -28.49 21.84
C SER A 15 21.88 -28.45 22.87
N LEU A 16 21.83 -27.39 23.67
CA LEU A 16 20.70 -27.10 24.54
C LEU A 16 19.51 -26.61 23.64
N PRO A 17 18.31 -27.13 23.83
CA PRO A 17 17.12 -26.63 23.17
C PRO A 17 16.62 -25.36 23.88
N GLY A 18 16.23 -24.33 23.15
CA GLY A 18 15.49 -23.18 23.65
C GLY A 18 16.31 -21.92 23.90
N GLY A 19 17.14 -21.49 22.95
CA GLY A 19 17.65 -20.12 22.90
C GLY A 19 16.63 -19.18 22.29
N LYS A 20 16.05 -18.24 23.06
CA LYS A 20 15.38 -17.06 22.51
C LYS A 20 16.33 -16.44 21.49
N LYS A 21 15.93 -16.34 20.23
CA LYS A 21 16.69 -15.59 19.22
C LYS A 21 16.98 -14.21 19.81
N ALA A 22 18.24 -13.81 19.85
CA ALA A 22 18.60 -12.43 20.20
C ALA A 22 17.81 -11.49 19.29
N PRO A 23 17.35 -10.31 19.79
CA PRO A 23 16.64 -9.35 18.95
C PRO A 23 17.48 -9.10 17.71
N GLN A 24 16.93 -9.36 16.54
CA GLN A 24 17.61 -9.12 15.28
C GLN A 24 17.93 -7.62 15.20
N LYS A 25 19.20 -7.30 14.98
CA LYS A 25 19.69 -5.93 14.88
C LYS A 25 19.03 -5.32 13.64
N GLY A 26 18.33 -4.18 13.78
CA GLY A 26 17.68 -3.48 12.66
C GLY A 26 18.63 -3.23 11.49
N MET A 27 18.08 -3.11 10.27
CA MET A 27 18.86 -2.73 9.08
C MET A 27 19.31 -1.28 9.19
N ARG A 28 20.49 -0.96 8.65
CA ARG A 28 20.96 0.42 8.45
C ARG A 28 20.39 0.98 7.16
N ILE A 29 19.54 2.00 7.28
CA ILE A 29 18.81 2.60 6.17
C ILE A 29 19.13 4.10 6.10
N ILE A 30 19.50 4.58 4.91
CA ILE A 30 19.70 6.00 4.65
C ILE A 30 18.49 6.53 3.90
N ILE A 31 17.85 7.58 4.41
CA ILE A 31 16.70 8.25 3.76
C ILE A 31 17.13 9.65 3.33
N VAL A 32 17.10 9.91 2.02
CA VAL A 32 17.41 11.20 1.41
C VAL A 32 16.12 11.92 1.04
N GLY A 33 15.90 13.08 1.66
CA GLY A 33 14.68 13.88 1.52
C GLY A 33 13.68 13.60 2.65
N CYS A 34 13.58 14.55 3.57
CA CYS A 34 12.74 14.49 4.75
C CYS A 34 11.37 15.17 4.54
N GLY A 35 10.92 15.26 3.29
CA GLY A 35 9.57 15.75 2.94
C GLY A 35 8.48 14.78 3.43
N LYS A 36 7.29 14.97 2.89
CA LYS A 36 6.08 14.23 3.33
C LYS A 36 6.24 12.69 3.33
N VAL A 37 6.78 12.11 2.26
CA VAL A 37 7.00 10.65 2.15
C VAL A 37 8.14 10.20 3.06
N GLY A 38 9.27 10.95 3.05
CA GLY A 38 10.42 10.65 3.90
C GLY A 38 10.06 10.63 5.39
N THR A 39 9.32 11.62 5.87
CA THR A 39 8.85 11.66 7.27
C THR A 39 7.99 10.44 7.64
N THR A 40 7.08 10.02 6.75
CA THR A 40 6.26 8.82 6.99
C THR A 40 7.12 7.56 7.07
N LEU A 41 8.13 7.43 6.19
CA LEU A 41 9.07 6.29 6.22
C LEU A 41 9.92 6.29 7.49
N ILE A 42 10.43 7.47 7.89
CA ILE A 42 11.22 7.61 9.13
C ILE A 42 10.40 7.14 10.33
N GLU A 43 9.15 7.62 10.47
CA GLU A 43 8.25 7.22 11.54
C GLU A 43 8.03 5.71 11.60
N GLN A 44 7.68 5.11 10.47
CA GLN A 44 7.33 3.68 10.41
C GLN A 44 8.54 2.78 10.60
N LEU A 45 9.65 3.03 9.89
CA LEU A 45 10.86 2.21 9.96
C LEU A 45 11.59 2.36 11.30
N SER A 46 11.53 3.54 11.93
CA SER A 46 12.05 3.74 13.30
C SER A 46 11.26 2.90 14.32
N ARG A 47 9.93 2.84 14.20
CA ARG A 47 9.09 1.97 15.06
C ARG A 47 9.38 0.48 14.87
N GLU A 48 9.83 0.07 13.70
CA GLU A 48 10.25 -1.32 13.41
C GLU A 48 11.67 -1.62 13.91
N GLY A 49 12.35 -0.65 14.53
CA GLY A 49 13.66 -0.84 15.16
C GLY A 49 14.83 -0.82 14.19
N HIS A 50 14.69 -0.22 13.00
CA HIS A 50 15.76 -0.02 12.05
C HIS A 50 16.67 1.15 12.47
N ASP A 51 17.97 1.06 12.12
CA ASP A 51 18.99 2.10 12.33
C ASP A 51 18.92 3.09 11.14
N ILE A 52 18.37 4.28 11.38
CA ILE A 52 18.04 5.23 10.30
C ILE A 52 18.97 6.44 10.34
N THR A 53 19.56 6.76 9.20
CA THR A 53 20.24 8.02 8.94
C THR A 53 19.44 8.83 7.94
N ILE A 54 19.17 10.10 8.24
CA ILE A 54 18.41 11.00 7.37
C ILE A 54 19.33 12.08 6.79
N ILE A 55 19.12 12.42 5.51
CA ILE A 55 19.83 13.48 4.81
C ILE A 55 18.80 14.46 4.23
N ASP A 56 18.91 15.73 4.59
CA ASP A 56 18.11 16.81 3.99
C ASP A 56 18.91 18.12 3.95
N ARG A 57 18.57 19.03 3.04
CA ARG A 57 19.17 20.36 2.97
C ARG A 57 18.67 21.31 4.05
N SER A 58 17.50 21.04 4.61
CA SER A 58 16.86 21.85 5.66
C SER A 58 17.35 21.45 7.05
N ALA A 59 18.27 22.22 7.61
CA ALA A 59 18.75 22.01 8.99
C ALA A 59 17.60 21.97 10.00
N LYS A 60 16.58 22.84 9.83
CA LYS A 60 15.40 22.88 10.70
C LYS A 60 14.61 21.57 10.65
N LEU A 61 14.44 21.01 9.45
CA LEU A 61 13.68 19.76 9.28
C LEU A 61 14.45 18.56 9.85
N VAL A 62 15.75 18.49 9.59
CA VAL A 62 16.63 17.46 10.18
C VAL A 62 16.56 17.51 11.70
N GLN A 63 16.74 18.69 12.30
CA GLN A 63 16.67 18.86 13.76
C GLN A 63 15.31 18.42 14.31
N THR A 64 14.20 18.84 13.69
CA THR A 64 12.86 18.46 14.14
C THR A 64 12.69 16.94 14.15
N LEU A 65 13.19 16.24 13.12
CA LEU A 65 13.00 14.79 13.02
C LEU A 65 13.94 14.01 13.96
N THR A 66 15.16 14.49 14.20
CA THR A 66 16.05 13.90 15.20
C THR A 66 15.57 14.11 16.62
N ASP A 67 14.84 15.20 16.89
CA ASP A 67 14.21 15.44 18.19
C ASP A 67 12.97 14.54 18.43
N LEU A 68 12.28 14.12 17.36
CA LEU A 68 11.05 13.32 17.43
C LEU A 68 11.31 11.81 17.36
N TYR A 69 12.34 11.40 16.65
CA TYR A 69 12.65 10.00 16.36
C TYR A 69 14.11 9.70 16.70
N ASP A 70 14.39 8.46 17.10
CA ASP A 70 15.77 7.99 17.34
C ASP A 70 16.47 7.72 16.00
N VAL A 71 16.91 8.80 15.35
CA VAL A 71 17.55 8.76 14.03
C VAL A 71 18.77 9.69 13.97
N MET A 72 19.77 9.34 13.17
CA MET A 72 20.92 10.21 12.90
C MET A 72 20.59 11.21 11.78
N GLY A 73 20.89 12.49 11.97
CA GLY A 73 20.58 13.55 11.00
C GLY A 73 21.83 14.18 10.39
N ILE A 74 21.85 14.32 9.06
CA ILE A 74 22.91 15.01 8.32
C ILE A 74 22.30 16.09 7.44
N VAL A 75 22.83 17.31 7.56
CA VAL A 75 22.41 18.44 6.74
C VAL A 75 23.28 18.53 5.51
N GLY A 76 22.71 18.27 4.32
CA GLY A 76 23.50 18.33 3.10
C GLY A 76 22.77 17.92 1.83
N ASN A 77 23.51 17.90 0.74
CA ASN A 77 23.03 17.40 -0.54
C ASN A 77 23.23 15.88 -0.62
N GLY A 78 22.14 15.12 -0.66
CA GLY A 78 22.18 13.66 -0.70
C GLY A 78 22.90 13.05 -1.91
N ALA A 79 23.12 13.81 -2.98
CA ALA A 79 23.93 13.36 -4.12
C ALA A 79 25.43 13.61 -3.93
N SER A 80 25.85 14.27 -2.84
CA SER A 80 27.27 14.51 -2.56
C SER A 80 27.92 13.25 -2.00
N TYR A 81 29.03 12.83 -2.60
CA TYR A 81 29.85 11.72 -2.13
C TYR A 81 30.24 11.88 -0.65
N SER A 82 30.73 13.06 -0.24
CA SER A 82 31.13 13.30 1.15
C SER A 82 30.00 13.21 2.15
N VAL A 83 28.81 13.68 1.77
CA VAL A 83 27.60 13.59 2.61
C VAL A 83 27.13 12.14 2.75
N GLN A 84 27.17 11.36 1.67
CA GLN A 84 26.84 9.93 1.75
C GLN A 84 27.86 9.12 2.56
N MET A 85 29.15 9.48 2.48
CA MET A 85 30.19 8.87 3.31
C MET A 85 29.98 9.18 4.80
N GLU A 86 29.68 10.44 5.15
CA GLU A 86 29.32 10.84 6.51
C GLU A 86 28.06 10.10 7.01
N ALA A 87 27.10 9.83 6.11
CA ALA A 87 25.91 9.04 6.42
C ALA A 87 26.17 7.54 6.58
N GLY A 88 27.38 7.07 6.36
CA GLY A 88 27.76 5.67 6.50
C GLY A 88 27.32 4.78 5.33
N ILE A 89 27.33 5.32 4.10
CA ILE A 89 26.86 4.58 2.91
C ILE A 89 27.60 3.25 2.69
N GLU A 90 28.87 3.15 3.09
CA GLU A 90 29.68 1.94 2.94
C GLU A 90 29.16 0.73 3.72
N ILE A 91 28.38 0.99 4.78
CA ILE A 91 27.84 -0.03 5.67
C ILE A 91 26.30 -0.03 5.68
N ALA A 92 25.69 0.80 4.85
CA ALA A 92 24.24 0.84 4.69
C ALA A 92 23.75 -0.35 3.87
N TYR A 93 22.61 -0.90 4.24
CA TYR A 93 21.92 -1.94 3.46
C TYR A 93 21.03 -1.35 2.37
N LEU A 94 20.47 -0.16 2.64
CA LEU A 94 19.49 0.46 1.75
C LEU A 94 19.62 1.98 1.78
N LEU A 95 19.56 2.61 0.60
CA LEU A 95 19.35 4.05 0.44
C LEU A 95 17.99 4.27 -0.23
N ILE A 96 17.17 5.16 0.36
CA ILE A 96 15.87 5.57 -0.16
C ILE A 96 15.91 7.06 -0.50
N ALA A 97 15.82 7.41 -1.78
CA ALA A 97 15.83 8.79 -2.24
C ALA A 97 14.42 9.25 -2.61
N VAL A 98 13.87 10.18 -1.82
CA VAL A 98 12.47 10.69 -1.93
C VAL A 98 12.40 12.22 -1.89
N THR A 99 13.42 12.90 -2.42
CA THR A 99 13.44 14.37 -2.55
C THR A 99 12.42 14.85 -3.59
N GLU A 100 12.29 16.15 -3.77
CA GLU A 100 11.33 16.71 -4.75
C GLU A 100 11.77 16.57 -6.22
N SER A 101 13.07 16.35 -6.50
CA SER A 101 13.60 16.17 -7.87
C SER A 101 13.84 14.69 -8.17
N ASP A 102 13.26 14.23 -9.28
CA ASP A 102 13.42 12.87 -9.78
C ASP A 102 14.89 12.60 -10.19
N GLU A 103 15.53 13.58 -10.85
CA GLU A 103 16.94 13.51 -11.26
C GLU A 103 17.88 13.43 -10.05
N LEU A 104 17.60 14.22 -9.00
CA LEU A 104 18.37 14.17 -7.77
C LEU A 104 18.22 12.81 -7.08
N ASN A 105 17.01 12.24 -7.07
CA ASN A 105 16.77 10.92 -6.50
C ASN A 105 17.55 9.83 -7.26
N LEU A 106 17.52 9.85 -8.59
CA LEU A 106 18.30 8.93 -9.42
C LEU A 106 19.80 9.10 -9.20
N LEU A 107 20.29 10.35 -9.11
CA LEU A 107 21.70 10.65 -8.86
C LEU A 107 22.13 10.16 -7.47
N CYS A 108 21.33 10.41 -6.42
CA CYS A 108 21.61 9.90 -5.08
C CYS A 108 21.78 8.38 -5.07
N CYS A 109 20.86 7.66 -5.73
CA CYS A 109 20.92 6.21 -5.83
C CYS A 109 22.11 5.73 -6.65
N THR A 110 22.46 6.42 -7.75
CA THR A 110 23.61 6.08 -8.58
C THR A 110 24.92 6.22 -7.80
N VAL A 111 25.09 7.29 -7.02
CA VAL A 111 26.26 7.47 -6.16
C VAL A 111 26.31 6.37 -5.09
N ALA A 112 25.19 6.10 -4.42
CA ALA A 112 25.10 5.04 -3.41
C ALA A 112 25.51 3.68 -3.93
N LYS A 113 25.04 3.29 -5.13
CA LYS A 113 25.41 2.03 -5.78
C LYS A 113 26.90 1.93 -6.11
N ARG A 114 27.55 3.05 -6.43
CA ARG A 114 28.99 3.07 -6.79
C ARG A 114 29.91 3.12 -5.58
N VAL A 115 29.44 3.65 -4.47
CA VAL A 115 30.24 3.86 -3.24
C VAL A 115 30.02 2.72 -2.24
N GLY A 116 28.76 2.39 -1.92
CA GLY A 116 28.40 1.46 -0.85
C GLY A 116 27.89 0.10 -1.32
N ASP A 117 27.66 -0.07 -2.62
CA ASP A 117 27.01 -1.29 -3.20
C ASP A 117 25.71 -1.70 -2.48
N CYS A 118 25.04 -0.74 -1.82
CA CYS A 118 23.79 -0.96 -1.12
C CYS A 118 22.60 -1.06 -2.11
N ALA A 119 21.50 -1.65 -1.67
CA ALA A 119 20.25 -1.54 -2.40
C ALA A 119 19.80 -0.07 -2.45
N ALA A 120 19.17 0.34 -3.56
CA ALA A 120 18.73 1.73 -3.72
C ALA A 120 17.31 1.81 -4.26
N ILE A 121 16.49 2.67 -3.66
CA ILE A 121 15.11 2.95 -4.07
C ILE A 121 15.01 4.43 -4.44
N ALA A 122 14.54 4.73 -5.64
CA ALA A 122 14.35 6.10 -6.13
C ALA A 122 12.87 6.43 -6.32
N ARG A 123 12.45 7.63 -5.88
CA ARG A 123 11.16 8.21 -6.26
C ARG A 123 11.29 8.92 -7.60
N VAL A 124 10.49 8.49 -8.59
CA VAL A 124 10.44 9.09 -9.93
C VAL A 124 8.97 9.27 -10.33
N ARG A 125 8.54 10.53 -10.47
CA ARG A 125 7.14 10.91 -10.64
C ARG A 125 6.80 11.45 -12.03
N THR A 126 7.81 11.90 -12.76
CA THR A 126 7.62 12.58 -14.05
C THR A 126 7.14 11.60 -15.10
N PRO A 127 6.09 11.96 -15.88
CA PRO A 127 5.53 11.08 -16.89
C PRO A 127 6.53 10.61 -17.95
N ASP A 128 7.52 11.45 -18.28
CA ASP A 128 8.55 11.13 -19.27
C ASP A 128 9.37 9.89 -18.88
N TYR A 129 9.68 9.76 -17.58
CA TYR A 129 10.40 8.60 -17.08
C TYR A 129 9.50 7.39 -16.80
N SER A 130 8.18 7.61 -16.66
CA SER A 130 7.25 6.54 -16.27
C SER A 130 7.11 5.44 -17.32
N THR A 131 7.38 5.72 -18.59
CA THR A 131 7.37 4.74 -19.69
C THR A 131 8.65 3.93 -19.75
N GLU A 132 9.74 4.41 -19.13
CA GLU A 132 11.08 3.84 -19.17
C GLU A 132 11.55 3.31 -17.80
N VAL A 133 10.63 3.20 -16.82
CA VAL A 133 10.95 2.80 -15.43
C VAL A 133 11.72 1.48 -15.37
N GLY A 134 11.34 0.49 -16.17
CA GLY A 134 12.03 -0.79 -16.24
C GLY A 134 13.48 -0.63 -16.72
N TYR A 135 13.69 0.15 -17.79
CA TYR A 135 15.01 0.42 -18.33
C TYR A 135 15.89 1.17 -17.32
N LEU A 136 15.35 2.24 -16.70
CA LEU A 136 16.09 3.03 -15.69
C LEU A 136 16.45 2.16 -14.48
N ARG A 137 15.50 1.37 -13.97
CA ARG A 137 15.74 0.45 -12.86
C ARG A 137 16.89 -0.51 -13.17
N ASP A 138 16.82 -1.16 -14.32
CA ASP A 138 17.79 -2.20 -14.69
C ASP A 138 19.18 -1.61 -15.03
N LYS A 139 19.22 -0.46 -15.71
CA LYS A 139 20.51 0.19 -16.09
C LYS A 139 21.19 0.91 -14.94
N LEU A 140 20.44 1.42 -13.97
CA LEU A 140 20.97 2.04 -12.76
C LEU A 140 21.08 1.04 -11.60
N GLU A 141 20.74 -0.23 -11.83
CA GLU A 141 20.78 -1.32 -10.83
C GLU A 141 19.99 -0.99 -9.57
N LEU A 142 18.84 -0.31 -9.74
CA LEU A 142 17.98 0.06 -8.63
C LEU A 142 17.14 -1.12 -8.17
N ALA A 143 16.98 -1.25 -6.87
CA ALA A 143 16.11 -2.25 -6.28
C ALA A 143 14.63 -1.98 -6.64
N MET A 144 14.25 -0.69 -6.63
CA MET A 144 12.90 -0.26 -6.93
C MET A 144 12.88 1.20 -7.41
N ILE A 145 11.92 1.51 -8.28
CA ILE A 145 11.48 2.86 -8.59
C ILE A 145 10.02 3.00 -8.16
N ILE A 146 9.71 4.04 -7.40
CA ILE A 146 8.37 4.31 -6.88
C ILE A 146 7.79 5.59 -7.48
N ASN A 147 6.49 5.58 -7.76
CA ASN A 147 5.73 6.73 -8.25
C ASN A 147 4.41 6.87 -7.48
N PRO A 148 4.40 7.65 -6.39
CA PRO A 148 3.22 7.83 -5.53
C PRO A 148 1.99 8.34 -6.28
N GLU A 149 2.20 9.22 -7.24
CA GLU A 149 1.14 9.84 -8.03
C GLU A 149 0.49 8.82 -8.99
N LEU A 150 1.29 7.95 -9.58
CA LEU A 150 0.80 6.86 -10.43
C LEU A 150 0.04 5.81 -9.60
N GLU A 151 0.57 5.42 -8.44
CA GLU A 151 -0.08 4.44 -7.58
C GLU A 151 -1.42 4.96 -7.02
N ALA A 152 -1.47 6.23 -6.61
CA ALA A 152 -2.73 6.87 -6.22
C ALA A 152 -3.74 6.91 -7.38
N ALA A 153 -3.28 7.22 -8.59
CA ALA A 153 -4.12 7.19 -9.79
C ALA A 153 -4.64 5.77 -10.09
N ASN A 154 -3.80 4.75 -9.92
CA ASN A 154 -4.18 3.34 -10.07
C ASN A 154 -5.28 2.95 -9.07
N GLU A 155 -5.17 3.38 -7.82
CA GLU A 155 -6.17 3.11 -6.78
C GLU A 155 -7.50 3.81 -7.09
N VAL A 156 -7.46 5.11 -7.42
CA VAL A 156 -8.66 5.85 -7.82
C VAL A 156 -9.32 5.20 -9.03
N ALA A 157 -8.57 4.80 -10.05
CA ALA A 157 -9.12 4.16 -11.25
C ALA A 157 -9.81 2.82 -10.92
N ARG A 158 -9.23 2.02 -10.00
CA ARG A 158 -9.87 0.77 -9.52
C ARG A 158 -11.19 1.04 -8.82
N ILE A 159 -11.24 2.05 -7.95
CA ILE A 159 -12.49 2.45 -7.26
C ILE A 159 -13.53 2.95 -8.27
N LEU A 160 -13.16 3.72 -9.28
CA LEU A 160 -14.10 4.21 -10.29
C LEU A 160 -14.58 3.11 -11.25
N TYR A 161 -13.79 2.05 -11.42
CA TYR A 161 -14.22 0.86 -12.13
C TYR A 161 -15.29 0.07 -11.35
N LEU A 162 -15.23 0.10 -10.00
CA LEU A 162 -16.17 -0.54 -9.10
C LEU A 162 -16.72 0.48 -8.06
N PRO A 163 -17.65 1.36 -8.47
CA PRO A 163 -18.03 2.53 -7.66
C PRO A 163 -18.66 2.22 -6.31
N THR A 164 -19.22 1.04 -6.12
CA THR A 164 -19.75 0.56 -4.84
C THR A 164 -18.66 0.31 -3.79
N ALA A 165 -17.45 0.01 -4.23
CA ALA A 165 -16.34 -0.18 -3.31
C ALA A 165 -15.91 1.13 -2.66
N LEU A 166 -15.49 1.06 -1.40
CA LEU A 166 -14.77 2.13 -0.71
C LEU A 166 -13.28 2.09 -1.07
N GLU A 167 -12.72 0.88 -1.14
CA GLU A 167 -11.33 0.60 -1.49
C GLU A 167 -11.25 -0.66 -2.35
N VAL A 168 -10.29 -0.71 -3.27
CA VAL A 168 -9.98 -1.90 -4.08
C VAL A 168 -8.46 -2.03 -4.20
N ASN A 169 -7.89 -3.03 -3.55
CA ASN A 169 -6.47 -3.32 -3.57
C ASN A 169 -6.19 -4.60 -4.34
N SER A 170 -5.09 -4.61 -5.09
CA SER A 170 -4.75 -5.71 -5.99
C SER A 170 -3.60 -6.52 -5.41
N PHE A 171 -3.77 -7.84 -5.41
CA PHE A 171 -2.80 -8.85 -4.96
C PHE A 171 -2.56 -9.88 -6.07
N ALA A 172 -1.57 -10.75 -5.87
CA ALA A 172 -1.21 -11.80 -6.83
C ALA A 172 -1.07 -11.27 -8.27
N HIS A 173 -0.34 -10.15 -8.45
CA HIS A 173 -0.16 -9.48 -9.75
C HIS A 173 -1.48 -9.15 -10.47
N GLY A 174 -2.52 -8.76 -9.74
CA GLY A 174 -3.82 -8.37 -10.29
C GLY A 174 -4.82 -9.51 -10.45
N GLN A 175 -4.53 -10.71 -9.97
CA GLN A 175 -5.42 -11.87 -10.07
C GLN A 175 -6.41 -11.96 -8.92
N ALA A 176 -6.09 -11.39 -7.76
CA ALA A 176 -6.96 -11.27 -6.61
C ALA A 176 -7.13 -9.79 -6.23
N GLU A 177 -8.31 -9.43 -5.77
CA GLU A 177 -8.65 -8.10 -5.27
C GLU A 177 -9.18 -8.22 -3.84
N LEU A 178 -8.69 -7.33 -2.97
CA LEU A 178 -9.25 -7.07 -1.66
C LEU A 178 -10.19 -5.87 -1.80
N ILE A 179 -11.48 -6.12 -1.65
CA ILE A 179 -12.53 -5.13 -1.90
C ILE A 179 -13.19 -4.78 -0.57
N LYS A 180 -13.28 -3.50 -0.27
CA LYS A 180 -13.91 -2.94 0.93
C LYS A 180 -15.20 -2.23 0.54
N PHE A 181 -16.30 -2.52 1.24
CA PHE A 181 -17.58 -1.85 1.04
C PHE A 181 -18.38 -1.79 2.34
N LYS A 182 -19.37 -0.89 2.37
CA LYS A 182 -20.27 -0.73 3.52
C LYS A 182 -21.63 -1.37 3.22
N ILE A 183 -22.18 -2.08 4.19
CA ILE A 183 -23.55 -2.66 4.09
C ILE A 183 -24.57 -1.53 4.24
N PRO A 184 -25.37 -1.22 3.20
CA PRO A 184 -26.43 -0.23 3.30
C PRO A 184 -27.66 -0.77 4.05
N ASP A 185 -28.50 0.14 4.49
CA ASP A 185 -29.79 -0.22 5.10
C ASP A 185 -30.66 -1.02 4.12
N GLY A 186 -31.30 -2.08 4.62
CA GLY A 186 -32.17 -2.96 3.82
C GLY A 186 -31.41 -3.88 2.86
N ASN A 187 -30.07 -4.00 2.96
CA ASN A 187 -29.32 -4.97 2.17
C ASN A 187 -29.55 -6.39 2.64
N MET A 188 -29.52 -7.35 1.71
CA MET A 188 -29.73 -8.77 2.02
C MET A 188 -28.69 -9.37 2.97
N LEU A 189 -27.54 -8.72 3.18
CA LEU A 189 -26.52 -9.16 4.13
C LEU A 189 -26.85 -8.80 5.58
N ASP A 190 -27.80 -7.90 5.83
CA ASP A 190 -28.16 -7.50 7.19
C ASP A 190 -28.78 -8.65 7.98
N ASN A 191 -28.26 -8.90 9.19
CA ASN A 191 -28.64 -9.99 10.09
C ASN A 191 -28.40 -11.42 9.56
N ILE A 192 -27.50 -11.59 8.58
CA ILE A 192 -27.09 -12.91 8.08
C ILE A 192 -25.73 -13.30 8.66
N SER A 193 -25.57 -14.56 9.11
CA SER A 193 -24.26 -15.11 9.47
C SER A 193 -23.45 -15.46 8.21
N ILE A 194 -22.14 -15.32 8.26
CA ILE A 194 -21.24 -15.62 7.13
C ILE A 194 -21.41 -17.06 6.65
N ALA A 195 -21.62 -18.02 7.56
CA ALA A 195 -21.88 -19.42 7.20
C ALA A 195 -23.16 -19.59 6.38
N HIS A 196 -24.16 -18.71 6.57
CA HIS A 196 -25.43 -18.75 5.84
C HIS A 196 -25.39 -18.09 4.47
N LEU A 197 -24.34 -17.31 4.16
CA LEU A 197 -24.16 -16.77 2.81
C LEU A 197 -24.05 -17.88 1.76
N GLY A 198 -23.60 -19.06 2.18
CA GLY A 198 -23.59 -20.29 1.40
C GLY A 198 -22.75 -20.19 0.12
N LYS A 199 -22.51 -21.33 -0.52
CA LYS A 199 -21.74 -21.40 -1.76
C LYS A 199 -22.41 -20.67 -2.95
N ASN A 200 -23.70 -20.45 -2.88
CA ASN A 200 -24.45 -19.83 -3.98
C ASN A 200 -24.29 -18.31 -4.04
N ILE A 201 -24.08 -17.65 -2.88
CA ILE A 201 -23.92 -16.18 -2.81
C ILE A 201 -22.44 -15.80 -2.76
N ALA A 202 -21.63 -16.52 -1.97
CA ALA A 202 -20.22 -16.21 -1.74
C ALA A 202 -19.28 -17.20 -2.47
N HIS A 203 -19.63 -17.66 -3.67
CA HIS A 203 -18.79 -18.58 -4.43
C HIS A 203 -17.47 -17.91 -4.83
N ASN A 204 -16.34 -18.48 -4.39
CA ASN A 204 -14.99 -17.92 -4.59
C ASN A 204 -14.78 -16.52 -4.01
N VAL A 205 -15.48 -16.21 -2.91
CA VAL A 205 -15.33 -14.97 -2.14
C VAL A 205 -15.08 -15.33 -0.68
N LEU A 206 -14.14 -14.63 -0.04
CA LEU A 206 -13.88 -14.81 1.38
C LEU A 206 -13.95 -13.46 2.09
N ILE A 207 -14.89 -13.29 3.01
CA ILE A 207 -14.94 -12.13 3.90
C ILE A 207 -13.82 -12.29 4.92
N CYS A 208 -12.88 -11.36 4.93
CA CYS A 208 -11.65 -11.47 5.71
C CYS A 208 -11.56 -10.48 6.87
N ALA A 209 -12.30 -9.36 6.84
CA ALA A 209 -12.36 -8.43 7.94
C ALA A 209 -13.70 -7.68 7.97
N VAL A 210 -14.16 -7.31 9.16
CA VAL A 210 -15.37 -6.53 9.41
C VAL A 210 -15.07 -5.44 10.41
N GLU A 211 -15.37 -4.17 10.07
CA GLU A 211 -15.34 -3.06 11.02
C GLU A 211 -16.77 -2.71 11.42
N ARG A 212 -17.00 -2.65 12.72
CA ARG A 212 -18.29 -2.27 13.36
C ARG A 212 -18.02 -1.38 14.56
N ASP A 213 -18.65 -0.23 14.60
CA ASP A 213 -18.56 0.72 15.73
C ASP A 213 -17.11 1.08 16.13
N GLY A 214 -16.22 1.15 15.14
CA GLY A 214 -14.80 1.45 15.32
C GLY A 214 -13.93 0.27 15.75
N GLU A 215 -14.49 -0.91 16.00
CA GLU A 215 -13.73 -2.14 16.27
C GLU A 215 -13.60 -3.00 15.01
N VAL A 216 -12.49 -3.72 14.88
CA VAL A 216 -12.22 -4.58 13.72
C VAL A 216 -12.16 -6.04 14.14
N TYR A 217 -12.84 -6.90 13.39
CA TYR A 217 -12.95 -8.33 13.61
C TYR A 217 -12.42 -9.12 12.42
N ILE A 218 -11.69 -10.19 12.67
CA ILE A 218 -11.46 -11.27 11.69
C ILE A 218 -12.58 -12.27 11.88
N PRO A 219 -13.58 -12.29 10.98
CA PRO A 219 -14.83 -12.98 11.26
C PRO A 219 -14.71 -14.49 11.09
N SER A 220 -15.37 -15.24 11.96
CA SER A 220 -15.65 -16.67 11.78
C SER A 220 -16.96 -16.88 11.02
N GLY A 221 -17.26 -18.13 10.62
CA GLY A 221 -18.53 -18.46 9.95
C GLY A 221 -19.78 -18.09 10.75
N ASN A 222 -19.70 -18.07 12.09
CA ASN A 222 -20.83 -17.72 12.98
C ASN A 222 -20.99 -16.21 13.17
N PHE A 223 -20.10 -15.39 12.62
CA PHE A 223 -20.20 -13.93 12.72
C PHE A 223 -21.44 -13.45 11.95
N THR A 224 -22.30 -12.69 12.63
CA THR A 224 -23.52 -12.13 12.03
C THR A 224 -23.25 -10.73 11.54
N LEU A 225 -23.42 -10.50 10.24
CA LEU A 225 -23.29 -9.22 9.58
C LEU A 225 -24.46 -8.30 9.93
N LYS A 226 -24.23 -7.00 9.98
CA LYS A 226 -25.26 -5.99 10.26
C LYS A 226 -25.15 -4.84 9.27
N LYS A 227 -26.23 -4.06 9.16
CA LYS A 227 -26.19 -2.79 8.45
C LYS A 227 -25.09 -1.91 9.05
N ASP A 228 -24.54 -1.02 8.24
CA ASP A 228 -23.43 -0.13 8.56
C ASP A 228 -22.07 -0.80 8.81
N ASP A 229 -21.97 -2.14 8.88
CA ASP A 229 -20.69 -2.84 8.87
C ASP A 229 -19.89 -2.48 7.61
N VAL A 230 -18.60 -2.25 7.79
CA VAL A 230 -17.66 -2.12 6.68
C VAL A 230 -16.94 -3.45 6.49
N LEU A 231 -17.23 -4.11 5.38
CA LEU A 231 -16.68 -5.42 5.05
C LEU A 231 -15.49 -5.31 4.13
N SER A 232 -14.49 -6.16 4.36
CA SER A 232 -13.43 -6.44 3.40
C SER A 232 -13.49 -7.91 3.00
N PHE A 233 -13.47 -8.17 1.70
CA PHE A 233 -13.45 -9.52 1.16
C PHE A 233 -12.41 -9.67 0.06
N VAL A 234 -11.90 -10.89 -0.11
CA VAL A 234 -10.97 -11.27 -1.17
C VAL A 234 -11.68 -12.11 -2.22
N ALA A 235 -11.45 -11.77 -3.49
CA ALA A 235 -11.98 -12.49 -4.62
C ALA A 235 -11.14 -12.23 -5.88
N SER A 236 -11.30 -13.06 -6.93
CA SER A 236 -10.89 -12.63 -8.27
C SER A 236 -11.78 -11.48 -8.73
N ARG A 237 -11.30 -10.64 -9.65
CA ARG A 237 -12.07 -9.48 -10.18
C ARG A 237 -13.48 -9.87 -10.63
N LYS A 238 -13.61 -10.99 -11.34
CA LYS A 238 -14.90 -11.48 -11.81
C LYS A 238 -15.80 -11.92 -10.64
N ALA A 239 -15.28 -12.75 -9.74
CA ALA A 239 -16.06 -13.24 -8.59
C ALA A 239 -16.48 -12.12 -7.64
N GLY A 240 -15.63 -11.11 -7.44
CA GLY A 240 -15.94 -9.92 -6.64
C GLY A 240 -17.09 -9.10 -7.25
N LYS A 241 -17.05 -8.89 -8.57
CA LYS A 241 -18.15 -8.22 -9.27
C LYS A 241 -19.46 -9.02 -9.18
N ASP A 242 -19.42 -10.31 -9.51
CA ASP A 242 -20.59 -11.21 -9.47
C ASP A 242 -21.19 -11.26 -8.04
N PHE A 243 -20.36 -11.29 -7.00
CA PHE A 243 -20.80 -11.24 -5.61
C PHE A 243 -21.53 -9.93 -5.29
N LEU A 244 -20.93 -8.77 -5.63
CA LEU A 244 -21.57 -7.48 -5.38
C LEU A 244 -22.90 -7.32 -6.14
N GLU A 245 -23.00 -7.81 -7.39
CA GLU A 245 -24.25 -7.83 -8.14
C GLU A 245 -25.30 -8.72 -7.45
N THR A 246 -24.90 -9.90 -6.97
CA THR A 246 -25.79 -10.85 -6.29
C THR A 246 -26.37 -10.24 -5.01
N ILE A 247 -25.60 -9.47 -4.27
CA ILE A 247 -26.06 -8.79 -3.05
C ILE A 247 -26.70 -7.42 -3.32
N GLY A 248 -27.04 -7.14 -4.58
CA GLY A 248 -27.87 -5.99 -4.98
C GLY A 248 -27.14 -4.69 -5.27
N PHE A 249 -25.82 -4.71 -5.40
CA PHE A 249 -25.06 -3.51 -5.75
C PHE A 249 -24.98 -3.29 -7.27
N LYS A 250 -24.95 -2.02 -7.67
CA LYS A 250 -24.65 -1.64 -9.06
C LYS A 250 -23.13 -1.73 -9.27
N THR A 251 -22.71 -2.52 -10.24
CA THR A 251 -21.28 -2.76 -10.53
C THR A 251 -20.80 -2.15 -11.84
N ASN A 252 -21.62 -1.36 -12.50
CA ASN A 252 -21.20 -0.63 -13.70
C ASN A 252 -20.20 0.47 -13.32
N HIS A 253 -19.10 0.54 -14.05
CA HIS A 253 -18.15 1.64 -13.88
C HIS A 253 -18.81 2.99 -14.23
N VAL A 254 -18.26 4.07 -13.68
CA VAL A 254 -18.71 5.42 -13.99
C VAL A 254 -18.44 5.75 -15.46
N LYS A 255 -19.28 6.58 -16.08
CA LYS A 255 -19.13 7.00 -17.47
C LYS A 255 -18.42 8.35 -17.61
N SER A 256 -18.50 9.18 -16.56
CA SER A 256 -17.90 10.50 -16.54
C SER A 256 -17.22 10.79 -15.20
N THR A 257 -16.13 11.53 -15.25
CA THR A 257 -15.36 11.95 -14.09
C THR A 257 -14.98 13.42 -14.20
N MET A 258 -15.26 14.19 -13.16
CA MET A 258 -14.75 15.54 -12.98
C MET A 258 -13.58 15.51 -12.00
N ILE A 259 -12.41 15.99 -12.41
CA ILE A 259 -11.18 16.05 -11.62
C ILE A 259 -10.87 17.51 -11.34
N ILE A 260 -10.58 17.86 -10.07
CA ILE A 260 -10.16 19.20 -9.68
C ILE A 260 -8.66 19.18 -9.38
N GLY A 261 -7.91 20.01 -10.12
CA GLY A 261 -6.45 20.05 -10.10
C GLY A 261 -5.80 19.18 -11.18
N GLY A 262 -4.91 19.78 -11.97
CA GLY A 262 -4.25 19.18 -13.14
C GLY A 262 -2.83 18.63 -12.85
N GLY A 263 -2.52 18.28 -11.61
CA GLY A 263 -1.21 17.77 -11.22
C GLY A 263 -0.85 16.41 -11.86
N LYS A 264 0.32 15.85 -11.47
CA LYS A 264 0.80 14.56 -12.02
C LYS A 264 -0.18 13.41 -11.77
N ALA A 265 -0.80 13.35 -10.58
CA ALA A 265 -1.81 12.33 -10.26
C ALA A 265 -3.04 12.43 -11.18
N ALA A 266 -3.51 13.65 -11.46
CA ALA A 266 -4.62 13.89 -12.38
C ALA A 266 -4.30 13.44 -13.80
N TYR A 267 -3.08 13.71 -14.28
CA TYR A 267 -2.62 13.23 -15.58
C TYR A 267 -2.63 11.70 -15.67
N TYR A 268 -2.04 11.00 -14.69
CA TYR A 268 -2.03 9.54 -14.69
C TYR A 268 -3.44 8.94 -14.61
N LEU A 269 -4.28 9.52 -13.75
CA LEU A 269 -5.67 9.10 -13.61
C LEU A 269 -6.45 9.29 -14.90
N ALA A 270 -6.41 10.50 -15.48
CA ALA A 270 -7.12 10.81 -16.71
C ALA A 270 -6.70 9.89 -17.87
N ARG A 271 -5.39 9.63 -18.02
CA ARG A 271 -4.87 8.71 -19.02
C ARG A 271 -5.45 7.28 -18.88
N GLN A 272 -5.61 6.80 -17.64
CA GLN A 272 -6.20 5.49 -17.38
C GLN A 272 -7.71 5.48 -17.65
N LEU A 273 -8.43 6.46 -17.13
CA LEU A 273 -9.88 6.57 -17.31
C LEU A 273 -10.28 6.67 -18.77
N LEU A 274 -9.55 7.47 -19.56
CA LEU A 274 -9.76 7.58 -21.01
C LEU A 274 -9.53 6.24 -21.74
N LYS A 275 -8.54 5.43 -21.32
CA LYS A 275 -8.33 4.08 -21.85
C LYS A 275 -9.48 3.12 -21.48
N MET A 276 -10.13 3.34 -20.35
CA MET A 276 -11.31 2.59 -19.91
C MET A 276 -12.62 3.06 -20.56
N GLY A 277 -12.56 4.09 -21.43
CA GLY A 277 -13.74 4.66 -22.07
C GLY A 277 -14.55 5.61 -21.18
N ILE A 278 -13.98 6.09 -20.07
CA ILE A 278 -14.60 7.05 -19.17
C ILE A 278 -14.26 8.46 -19.64
N SER A 279 -15.28 9.30 -19.79
CA SER A 279 -15.12 10.72 -20.15
C SER A 279 -14.50 11.48 -18.98
N VAL A 280 -13.47 12.29 -19.25
CA VAL A 280 -12.74 13.03 -18.23
C VAL A 280 -12.80 14.52 -18.50
N LYS A 281 -13.18 15.29 -17.47
CA LYS A 281 -13.08 16.75 -17.40
C LYS A 281 -12.11 17.11 -16.28
N ILE A 282 -11.13 17.98 -16.55
CA ILE A 282 -10.16 18.49 -15.57
C ILE A 282 -10.33 19.99 -15.44
N ILE A 283 -10.49 20.48 -14.23
CA ILE A 283 -10.51 21.92 -13.91
C ILE A 283 -9.17 22.25 -13.25
N GLU A 284 -8.40 23.16 -13.85
CA GLU A 284 -7.06 23.54 -13.40
C GLU A 284 -6.91 25.06 -13.44
N ILE A 285 -6.36 25.62 -12.37
CA ILE A 285 -6.22 27.08 -12.23
C ILE A 285 -5.05 27.63 -13.04
N ASP A 286 -3.97 26.87 -13.20
CA ASP A 286 -2.78 27.27 -13.95
C ASP A 286 -3.00 27.09 -15.45
N LYS A 287 -3.02 28.24 -16.18
CA LYS A 287 -3.22 28.27 -17.63
C LYS A 287 -2.14 27.50 -18.40
N ALA A 288 -0.87 27.64 -18.01
CA ALA A 288 0.23 26.94 -18.70
C ALA A 288 0.08 25.41 -18.53
N ARG A 289 -0.36 24.97 -17.34
CA ARG A 289 -0.65 23.57 -17.10
C ARG A 289 -1.86 23.07 -17.89
N CYS A 290 -2.88 23.90 -18.08
CA CYS A 290 -4.02 23.56 -18.95
C CYS A 290 -3.58 23.34 -20.41
N GLU A 291 -2.73 24.19 -20.95
CA GLU A 291 -2.18 24.08 -22.31
C GLU A 291 -1.36 22.79 -22.48
N GLU A 292 -0.50 22.48 -21.50
CA GLU A 292 0.26 21.23 -21.47
C GLU A 292 -0.65 20.00 -21.43
N LEU A 293 -1.63 19.98 -20.51
CA LEU A 293 -2.60 18.87 -20.37
C LEU A 293 -3.44 18.67 -21.64
N SER A 294 -3.83 19.74 -22.32
CA SER A 294 -4.58 19.65 -23.56
C SER A 294 -3.79 18.96 -24.67
N THR A 295 -2.47 19.13 -24.67
CA THR A 295 -1.56 18.43 -25.59
C THR A 295 -1.38 16.96 -25.21
N LEU A 296 -1.18 16.68 -23.92
CA LEU A 296 -0.91 15.33 -23.41
C LEU A 296 -2.16 14.44 -23.37
N LEU A 297 -3.35 15.03 -23.20
CA LEU A 297 -4.64 14.35 -23.05
C LEU A 297 -5.69 14.86 -24.04
N PRO A 298 -5.50 14.66 -25.35
CA PRO A 298 -6.36 15.29 -26.38
C PRO A 298 -7.83 14.82 -26.34
N LYS A 299 -8.15 13.78 -25.60
CA LYS A 299 -9.52 13.25 -25.40
C LYS A 299 -10.18 13.75 -24.11
N ALA A 300 -9.45 14.45 -23.23
CA ALA A 300 -10.00 15.06 -22.04
C ALA A 300 -10.50 16.47 -22.32
N ILE A 301 -11.50 16.91 -21.57
CA ILE A 301 -11.93 18.30 -21.54
C ILE A 301 -11.13 19.02 -20.46
N ILE A 302 -10.35 20.02 -20.84
CA ILE A 302 -9.53 20.80 -19.93
C ILE A 302 -10.14 22.19 -19.77
N ILE A 303 -10.48 22.57 -18.57
CA ILE A 303 -11.08 23.86 -18.22
C ILE A 303 -10.06 24.66 -17.38
N ASN A 304 -9.72 25.86 -17.84
CA ASN A 304 -8.91 26.78 -17.06
C ASN A 304 -9.81 27.55 -16.10
N GLY A 305 -9.69 27.33 -14.80
CA GLY A 305 -10.48 28.01 -13.80
C GLY A 305 -10.18 27.56 -12.37
N ASP A 306 -10.71 28.32 -11.43
CA ASP A 306 -10.61 27.99 -10.00
C ASP A 306 -11.67 26.92 -9.66
N GLY A 307 -11.21 25.72 -9.33
CA GLY A 307 -12.08 24.60 -8.95
C GLY A 307 -12.82 24.79 -7.61
N THR A 308 -12.52 25.84 -6.84
CA THR A 308 -13.28 26.20 -5.64
C THR A 308 -14.47 27.12 -5.93
N ASN A 309 -14.60 27.59 -7.17
CA ASN A 309 -15.71 28.44 -7.58
C ASN A 309 -16.97 27.62 -7.88
N GLU A 310 -17.97 27.71 -7.03
CA GLU A 310 -19.23 26.97 -7.14
C GLU A 310 -19.97 27.26 -8.47
N ALA A 311 -19.95 28.52 -8.97
CA ALA A 311 -20.60 28.86 -10.22
C ALA A 311 -19.96 28.16 -11.41
N LEU A 312 -18.61 28.08 -11.44
CA LEU A 312 -17.88 27.33 -12.45
C LEU A 312 -18.19 25.83 -12.37
N LEU A 313 -18.19 25.25 -11.17
CA LEU A 313 -18.51 23.83 -11.00
C LEU A 313 -19.91 23.49 -11.49
N LYS A 314 -20.88 24.38 -11.25
CA LYS A 314 -22.25 24.23 -11.73
C LYS A 314 -22.34 24.37 -13.24
N GLU A 315 -21.69 25.38 -13.83
CA GLU A 315 -21.59 25.56 -15.30
C GLU A 315 -20.98 24.33 -15.96
N GLU A 316 -19.95 23.77 -15.35
CA GLU A 316 -19.26 22.58 -15.86
C GLU A 316 -19.97 21.26 -15.54
N GLY A 317 -21.12 21.31 -14.88
CA GLY A 317 -22.04 20.19 -14.70
C GLY A 317 -21.70 19.24 -13.57
N ILE A 318 -21.24 19.75 -12.41
CA ILE A 318 -21.00 18.94 -11.21
C ILE A 318 -22.23 18.12 -10.81
N GLU A 319 -23.44 18.63 -11.04
CA GLU A 319 -24.71 17.99 -10.71
C GLU A 319 -24.96 16.70 -11.50
N TYR A 320 -24.33 16.56 -12.68
CA TYR A 320 -24.55 15.46 -13.64
C TYR A 320 -23.36 14.53 -13.80
N THR A 321 -22.22 14.85 -13.18
CA THR A 321 -21.06 13.96 -13.25
C THR A 321 -21.30 12.69 -12.44
N GLU A 322 -20.87 11.53 -12.95
CA GLU A 322 -21.01 10.26 -12.22
C GLU A 322 -19.91 10.06 -11.18
N SER A 323 -18.79 10.76 -11.32
CA SER A 323 -17.75 10.79 -10.28
C SER A 323 -17.06 12.14 -10.16
N PHE A 324 -16.58 12.44 -8.96
CA PHE A 324 -15.90 13.69 -8.62
C PHE A 324 -14.65 13.40 -7.80
N VAL A 325 -13.49 13.88 -8.27
CA VAL A 325 -12.19 13.52 -7.70
C VAL A 325 -11.34 14.79 -7.51
N PRO A 326 -11.37 15.42 -6.31
CA PRO A 326 -10.48 16.52 -5.99
C PRO A 326 -9.06 16.01 -5.74
N LEU A 327 -8.11 16.50 -6.56
CA LEU A 327 -6.68 16.14 -6.54
C LEU A 327 -5.77 17.38 -6.35
N THR A 328 -6.28 18.44 -5.72
CA THR A 328 -5.49 19.64 -5.46
C THR A 328 -4.31 19.36 -4.52
N GLY A 329 -3.42 20.34 -4.35
CA GLY A 329 -2.30 20.27 -3.40
C GLY A 329 -2.71 20.45 -1.94
N ILE A 330 -3.94 20.89 -1.67
CA ILE A 330 -4.46 21.36 -0.38
C ILE A 330 -5.54 20.40 0.12
N ASP A 331 -5.29 19.72 1.23
CA ASP A 331 -6.18 18.68 1.75
C ASP A 331 -7.54 19.26 2.20
N GLU A 332 -7.52 20.46 2.81
CA GLU A 332 -8.70 21.17 3.28
C GLU A 332 -9.64 21.52 2.11
N GLU A 333 -9.07 21.94 0.96
CA GLU A 333 -9.84 22.18 -0.26
C GLU A 333 -10.45 20.90 -0.79
N ASN A 334 -9.66 19.79 -0.85
CA ASN A 334 -10.15 18.50 -1.30
C ASN A 334 -11.32 18.00 -0.44
N ILE A 335 -11.27 18.21 0.88
CA ILE A 335 -12.35 17.86 1.80
C ILE A 335 -13.59 18.70 1.53
N LEU A 336 -13.46 20.04 1.44
CA LEU A 336 -14.58 20.94 1.19
C LEU A 336 -15.23 20.67 -0.17
N LEU A 337 -14.44 20.48 -1.21
CA LEU A 337 -14.91 20.13 -2.55
C LEU A 337 -15.67 18.79 -2.56
N THR A 338 -15.18 17.81 -1.81
CA THR A 338 -15.87 16.52 -1.65
C THR A 338 -17.23 16.68 -0.98
N LEU A 339 -17.30 17.44 0.12
CA LEU A 339 -18.55 17.68 0.84
C LEU A 339 -19.55 18.46 -0.02
N HIS A 340 -19.07 19.48 -0.76
CA HIS A 340 -19.89 20.20 -1.73
C HIS A 340 -20.44 19.30 -2.82
N ALA A 341 -19.59 18.48 -3.47
CA ALA A 341 -20.01 17.55 -4.50
C ALA A 341 -21.10 16.58 -4.01
N LYS A 342 -20.97 16.08 -2.77
CA LYS A 342 -21.96 15.19 -2.15
C LYS A 342 -23.30 15.89 -1.86
N GLN A 343 -23.27 17.19 -1.62
CA GLN A 343 -24.47 17.97 -1.37
C GLN A 343 -25.26 18.24 -2.67
N VAL A 344 -24.56 18.50 -3.78
CA VAL A 344 -25.19 18.95 -5.03
C VAL A 344 -25.34 17.84 -6.07
N SER A 345 -24.75 16.66 -5.84
CA SER A 345 -24.77 15.55 -6.81
C SER A 345 -24.89 14.18 -6.13
N HIS A 346 -25.13 13.16 -6.93
CA HIS A 346 -25.04 11.75 -6.54
C HIS A 346 -23.75 11.08 -7.02
N ALA A 347 -22.74 11.88 -7.32
CA ALA A 347 -21.46 11.39 -7.84
C ALA A 347 -20.75 10.46 -6.84
N LYS A 348 -20.06 9.45 -7.35
CA LYS A 348 -19.03 8.74 -6.58
C LYS A 348 -17.91 9.73 -6.28
N VAL A 349 -17.69 10.06 -5.03
CA VAL A 349 -16.60 10.95 -4.60
C VAL A 349 -15.39 10.17 -4.13
N ILE A 350 -14.19 10.62 -4.51
CA ILE A 350 -12.91 10.07 -4.05
C ILE A 350 -12.01 11.22 -3.64
N THR A 351 -11.67 11.28 -2.37
CA THR A 351 -10.94 12.40 -1.77
C THR A 351 -9.47 12.05 -1.60
N LYS A 352 -8.56 12.85 -2.18
CA LYS A 352 -7.13 12.72 -1.91
C LYS A 352 -6.77 13.49 -0.64
N ILE A 353 -6.09 12.83 0.30
CA ILE A 353 -5.57 13.43 1.53
C ILE A 353 -4.09 13.09 1.67
N ASN A 354 -3.26 14.11 1.86
CA ASN A 354 -1.81 13.95 2.03
C ASN A 354 -1.38 13.99 3.52
N ARG A 355 -2.13 14.66 4.39
CA ARG A 355 -1.83 14.81 5.82
C ARG A 355 -2.85 14.07 6.66
N ILE A 356 -2.40 13.51 7.78
CA ILE A 356 -3.26 12.70 8.65
C ILE A 356 -3.40 13.35 10.03
N THR A 357 -3.04 14.61 10.14
CA THR A 357 -2.97 15.31 11.41
C THR A 357 -4.31 15.35 12.17
N PHE A 358 -5.43 15.22 11.49
CA PHE A 358 -6.77 15.22 12.11
C PHE A 358 -7.58 13.99 11.71
N LYS A 359 -6.95 12.81 11.75
CA LYS A 359 -7.53 11.56 11.27
C LYS A 359 -8.90 11.26 11.91
N SER A 360 -9.03 11.44 13.22
CA SER A 360 -10.30 11.24 13.93
C SER A 360 -11.42 12.17 13.46
N VAL A 361 -11.08 13.40 13.08
CA VAL A 361 -12.04 14.34 12.50
C VAL A 361 -12.39 13.91 11.07
N ILE A 362 -11.38 13.59 10.27
CA ILE A 362 -11.53 13.16 8.88
C ILE A 362 -12.38 11.89 8.77
N SER A 363 -12.17 10.92 9.65
CA SER A 363 -12.95 9.66 9.67
C SER A 363 -14.42 9.89 10.05
N GLY A 364 -14.71 10.94 10.83
CA GLY A 364 -16.08 11.37 11.15
C GLY A 364 -16.79 12.10 10.01
N LEU A 365 -16.03 12.56 9.00
CA LEU A 365 -16.60 13.19 7.81
C LEU A 365 -16.95 12.11 6.78
N ASN A 366 -18.14 12.17 6.26
CA ASN A 366 -18.57 11.24 5.20
C ASN A 366 -17.91 11.63 3.86
N LEU A 367 -16.61 11.35 3.67
CA LEU A 367 -15.84 11.75 2.49
C LEU A 367 -15.92 10.75 1.31
N GLY A 368 -16.68 9.65 1.45
CA GLY A 368 -16.69 8.58 0.45
C GLY A 368 -15.41 7.76 0.52
N SER A 369 -14.80 7.47 -0.63
CA SER A 369 -13.48 6.83 -0.68
C SER A 369 -12.39 7.85 -0.43
N VAL A 370 -11.41 7.52 0.39
CA VAL A 370 -10.25 8.39 0.69
C VAL A 370 -8.99 7.69 0.26
N VAL A 371 -8.15 8.39 -0.51
CA VAL A 371 -6.87 7.87 -1.00
C VAL A 371 -5.73 8.65 -0.36
N TYR A 372 -4.75 7.91 0.17
CA TYR A 372 -3.59 8.45 0.88
C TYR A 372 -2.29 8.12 0.13
N PRO A 373 -1.83 8.93 -0.85
CA PRO A 373 -0.69 8.59 -1.70
C PRO A 373 0.61 8.28 -0.96
N ARG A 374 0.79 8.89 0.22
CA ARG A 374 1.99 8.67 1.05
C ARG A 374 2.03 7.26 1.63
N TYR A 375 0.89 6.74 2.09
CA TYR A 375 0.84 5.41 2.68
C TYR A 375 1.05 4.33 1.65
N ILE A 376 0.42 4.47 0.48
CA ILE A 376 0.61 3.51 -0.62
C ILE A 376 2.11 3.33 -0.91
N THR A 377 2.84 4.45 -0.96
CA THR A 377 4.29 4.43 -1.20
C THR A 377 5.07 3.84 -0.03
N SER A 378 4.75 4.24 1.20
CA SER A 378 5.49 3.75 2.36
C SER A 378 5.25 2.26 2.57
N GLU A 379 4.05 1.75 2.38
CA GLU A 379 3.72 0.32 2.45
C GLU A 379 4.55 -0.51 1.46
N THR A 380 4.67 -0.04 0.21
CA THR A 380 5.50 -0.70 -0.80
C THR A 380 6.97 -0.77 -0.38
N ILE A 381 7.51 0.32 0.17
CA ILE A 381 8.91 0.35 0.64
C ILE A 381 9.09 -0.52 1.89
N ILE A 382 8.16 -0.47 2.83
CA ILE A 382 8.22 -1.28 4.06
C ILE A 382 8.15 -2.77 3.73
N ALA A 383 7.27 -3.16 2.82
CA ALA A 383 7.21 -4.54 2.34
C ALA A 383 8.58 -4.99 1.82
N TYR A 384 9.25 -4.14 1.01
CA TYR A 384 10.59 -4.41 0.51
C TYR A 384 11.63 -4.50 1.65
N VAL A 385 11.59 -3.59 2.63
CA VAL A 385 12.51 -3.59 3.79
C VAL A 385 12.32 -4.85 4.61
N ARG A 386 11.09 -5.22 4.94
CA ARG A 386 10.78 -6.46 5.69
C ARG A 386 11.28 -7.69 4.93
N ALA A 387 11.05 -7.75 3.61
CA ALA A 387 11.54 -8.83 2.76
C ALA A 387 13.07 -8.95 2.77
N ARG A 388 13.80 -7.85 2.91
CA ARG A 388 15.27 -7.81 2.95
C ARG A 388 15.85 -8.02 4.34
N HIS A 389 15.18 -7.62 5.40
CA HIS A 389 15.67 -7.71 6.77
C HIS A 389 15.90 -9.16 7.22
N ASN A 390 15.05 -10.06 6.79
CA ASN A 390 15.14 -11.49 7.14
C ASN A 390 16.11 -12.28 6.25
N SER A 391 16.93 -11.62 5.53
CA SER A 391 18.17 -11.86 4.79
C SER A 391 18.43 -13.20 4.11
N LEU A 392 17.60 -14.22 4.23
CA LEU A 392 17.67 -15.46 3.44
C LEU A 392 16.28 -16.05 3.12
N ASP A 393 15.20 -15.67 3.85
CA ASP A 393 13.91 -16.35 3.74
C ASP A 393 12.66 -15.46 3.92
N SER A 394 12.76 -14.12 3.98
CA SER A 394 11.55 -13.32 4.00
C SER A 394 10.93 -13.28 2.61
N ASN A 395 9.74 -13.79 2.53
CA ASN A 395 9.01 -14.03 1.29
C ASN A 395 7.80 -13.10 1.15
N ILE A 396 7.84 -11.90 1.76
CA ILE A 396 6.77 -10.90 1.61
C ILE A 396 6.82 -10.32 0.19
N GLU A 397 5.75 -10.51 -0.57
CA GLU A 397 5.58 -9.88 -1.89
C GLU A 397 4.80 -8.57 -1.79
N THR A 398 3.77 -8.53 -0.92
CA THR A 398 2.90 -7.35 -0.76
C THR A 398 2.50 -7.21 0.71
N LEU A 399 2.50 -5.97 1.20
CA LEU A 399 1.96 -5.59 2.50
C LEU A 399 0.96 -4.46 2.29
N TYR A 400 -0.21 -4.58 2.89
CA TYR A 400 -1.23 -3.55 2.89
C TYR A 400 -1.85 -3.41 4.28
N HIS A 401 -1.93 -2.17 4.78
CA HIS A 401 -2.56 -1.86 6.06
C HIS A 401 -4.01 -1.46 5.86
N MET A 402 -4.88 -2.13 6.58
CA MET A 402 -6.33 -1.89 6.56
C MET A 402 -6.77 -1.24 7.88
N PHE A 403 -7.93 -0.54 7.83
CA PHE A 403 -8.58 0.00 9.02
C PHE A 403 -7.62 0.74 9.95
N ASP A 404 -6.87 1.69 9.39
CA ASP A 404 -5.96 2.54 10.16
C ASP A 404 -4.82 1.78 10.85
N HIS A 405 -4.18 0.85 10.12
CA HIS A 405 -3.09 -0.01 10.62
C HIS A 405 -3.49 -0.98 11.74
N ARG A 406 -4.79 -1.27 11.90
CA ARG A 406 -5.28 -2.26 12.86
C ARG A 406 -5.31 -3.67 12.31
N VAL A 407 -5.21 -3.82 11.01
CA VAL A 407 -5.17 -5.10 10.29
C VAL A 407 -4.12 -5.03 9.21
N GLU A 408 -3.31 -6.07 9.09
CA GLU A 408 -2.37 -6.26 7.98
C GLU A 408 -2.91 -7.32 7.01
N ALA A 409 -2.85 -7.02 5.72
CA ALA A 409 -3.02 -7.97 4.63
C ALA A 409 -1.65 -8.20 3.99
N ILE A 410 -1.11 -9.39 4.13
CA ILE A 410 0.28 -9.72 3.77
C ILE A 410 0.29 -10.86 2.78
N GLU A 411 1.02 -10.71 1.69
CA GLU A 411 1.23 -11.73 0.68
C GLU A 411 2.64 -12.30 0.82
N PHE A 412 2.74 -13.61 1.07
CA PHE A 412 3.99 -14.34 1.23
C PHE A 412 4.20 -15.30 0.07
N ARG A 413 5.39 -15.32 -0.48
CA ARG A 413 5.84 -16.37 -1.40
C ARG A 413 6.47 -17.51 -0.62
N VAL A 414 6.01 -18.73 -0.83
CA VAL A 414 6.55 -19.93 -0.19
C VAL A 414 7.73 -20.47 -1.00
N GLY A 415 8.95 -20.07 -0.62
CA GLY A 415 10.18 -20.43 -1.34
C GLY A 415 10.66 -21.84 -1.06
N GLU A 416 10.57 -22.29 0.19
CA GLU A 416 11.15 -23.54 0.66
C GLU A 416 10.17 -24.40 1.44
N LYS A 417 10.52 -25.67 1.63
CA LYS A 417 9.75 -26.59 2.46
C LYS A 417 9.90 -26.21 3.93
N SER A 418 8.79 -25.95 4.60
CA SER A 418 8.74 -25.53 6.00
C SER A 418 7.66 -26.29 6.77
N THR A 419 7.54 -26.01 8.06
CA THR A 419 6.54 -26.62 8.96
C THR A 419 5.09 -26.30 8.57
N VAL A 420 4.85 -25.32 7.71
CA VAL A 420 3.50 -24.98 7.19
C VAL A 420 3.18 -25.66 5.86
N THR A 421 4.17 -26.29 5.20
CA THR A 421 3.99 -26.86 3.85
C THR A 421 3.47 -28.29 3.90
N ASN A 422 2.56 -28.62 2.95
CA ASN A 422 1.97 -29.96 2.76
C ASN A 422 1.19 -30.51 3.96
N ILE A 423 0.77 -29.63 4.87
CA ILE A 423 -0.10 -29.96 6.00
C ILE A 423 -1.47 -29.32 5.73
N PRO A 424 -2.59 -30.05 5.91
CA PRO A 424 -3.92 -29.46 5.84
C PRO A 424 -4.05 -28.27 6.81
N LEU A 425 -4.63 -27.17 6.36
CA LEU A 425 -4.73 -25.94 7.14
C LEU A 425 -5.45 -26.15 8.48
N MET A 426 -6.42 -27.05 8.51
CA MET A 426 -7.12 -27.41 9.76
C MET A 426 -6.24 -28.07 10.83
N ASN A 427 -5.06 -28.58 10.43
CA ASN A 427 -4.11 -29.25 11.32
C ASN A 427 -2.94 -28.33 11.73
N LEU A 428 -2.87 -27.11 11.17
CA LEU A 428 -1.88 -26.12 11.57
C LEU A 428 -2.33 -25.40 12.86
N PRO A 429 -1.46 -25.23 13.85
CA PRO A 429 -1.73 -24.43 15.03
C PRO A 429 -1.65 -22.94 14.66
N LEU A 430 -2.71 -22.42 14.02
CA LEU A 430 -2.74 -21.02 13.60
C LEU A 430 -3.05 -20.09 14.77
N LYS A 431 -2.43 -18.91 14.76
CA LYS A 431 -2.77 -17.82 15.69
C LYS A 431 -4.25 -17.45 15.55
N LYS A 432 -4.84 -16.95 16.64
CA LYS A 432 -6.17 -16.33 16.62
C LYS A 432 -6.12 -15.03 15.82
N ASP A 433 -7.29 -14.56 15.40
CA ASP A 433 -7.42 -13.29 14.66
C ASP A 433 -6.53 -13.21 13.42
N LEU A 434 -6.42 -14.36 12.73
CA LEU A 434 -5.69 -14.57 11.49
C LEU A 434 -6.53 -15.42 10.53
N LEU A 435 -6.54 -15.03 9.25
CA LEU A 435 -7.23 -15.75 8.20
C LEU A 435 -6.33 -15.90 6.97
N LEU A 436 -6.16 -17.13 6.46
CA LEU A 436 -5.63 -17.35 5.12
C LEU A 436 -6.70 -16.96 4.09
N SER A 437 -6.43 -15.91 3.30
CA SER A 437 -7.42 -15.33 2.41
C SER A 437 -7.41 -15.95 1.02
N PHE A 438 -6.22 -16.24 0.47
CA PHE A 438 -6.09 -17.03 -0.76
C PHE A 438 -4.73 -17.73 -0.84
N ILE A 439 -4.68 -18.73 -1.71
CA ILE A 439 -3.44 -19.35 -2.21
C ILE A 439 -3.40 -19.15 -3.71
N ASN A 440 -2.37 -18.46 -4.20
CA ASN A 440 -2.08 -18.40 -5.63
C ASN A 440 -1.10 -19.52 -5.98
N ARG A 441 -1.59 -20.48 -6.74
CA ARG A 441 -0.80 -21.63 -7.22
C ARG A 441 -0.70 -21.61 -8.73
N ASN A 442 0.48 -21.30 -9.24
CA ASN A 442 0.75 -21.21 -10.68
C ASN A 442 -0.24 -20.30 -11.44
N GLY A 443 -0.57 -19.15 -10.86
CA GLY A 443 -1.50 -18.18 -11.45
C GLY A 443 -2.98 -18.51 -11.23
N ARG A 444 -3.32 -19.54 -10.46
CA ARG A 444 -4.71 -19.85 -10.08
C ARG A 444 -4.98 -19.45 -8.63
N ILE A 445 -5.95 -18.59 -8.43
CA ILE A 445 -6.41 -18.21 -7.09
C ILE A 445 -7.32 -19.31 -6.52
N ILE A 446 -6.97 -19.77 -5.34
CA ILE A 446 -7.70 -20.75 -4.55
C ILE A 446 -8.15 -20.07 -3.27
N ILE A 447 -9.44 -19.99 -3.01
CA ILE A 447 -9.97 -19.64 -1.69
C ILE A 447 -9.86 -20.89 -0.83
N PRO A 448 -8.98 -20.90 0.20
CA PRO A 448 -8.63 -22.14 0.88
C PRO A 448 -9.72 -22.61 1.83
N SER A 449 -9.84 -23.91 1.94
CA SER A 449 -10.62 -24.63 2.94
C SER A 449 -9.69 -25.31 3.95
N GLY A 450 -10.20 -25.82 5.05
CA GLY A 450 -9.39 -26.53 6.05
C GLY A 450 -8.63 -27.74 5.51
N GLN A 451 -9.07 -28.35 4.38
CA GLN A 451 -8.40 -29.50 3.75
C GLN A 451 -7.29 -29.10 2.77
N ASP A 452 -7.22 -27.83 2.38
CA ASP A 452 -6.17 -27.36 1.49
C ASP A 452 -4.83 -27.25 2.22
N CYS A 453 -3.74 -27.39 1.45
CA CYS A 453 -2.38 -27.32 1.96
C CYS A 453 -1.62 -26.23 1.22
N ILE A 454 -0.73 -25.54 1.94
CA ILE A 454 0.28 -24.66 1.35
C ILE A 454 1.37 -25.52 0.72
N LYS A 455 1.84 -25.16 -0.47
CA LYS A 455 2.93 -25.85 -1.18
C LYS A 455 4.08 -24.89 -1.50
N VAL A 456 5.26 -25.46 -1.68
CA VAL A 456 6.41 -24.70 -2.21
C VAL A 456 6.06 -24.13 -3.59
N GLY A 457 6.37 -22.87 -3.81
CA GLY A 457 6.04 -22.10 -5.01
C GLY A 457 4.67 -21.40 -4.97
N ASP A 458 3.85 -21.65 -3.96
CA ASP A 458 2.61 -20.89 -3.76
C ASP A 458 2.92 -19.46 -3.30
N THR A 459 2.04 -18.52 -3.63
CA THR A 459 1.92 -17.24 -2.94
C THR A 459 0.67 -17.28 -2.07
N VAL A 460 0.81 -16.94 -0.80
CA VAL A 460 -0.26 -17.04 0.22
C VAL A 460 -0.55 -15.68 0.81
N MET A 461 -1.82 -15.26 0.78
CA MET A 461 -2.24 -14.04 1.44
C MET A 461 -2.89 -14.35 2.78
N ILE A 462 -2.44 -13.66 3.81
CA ILE A 462 -3.06 -13.66 5.13
C ILE A 462 -3.64 -12.27 5.47
N VAL A 463 -4.71 -12.28 6.26
CA VAL A 463 -5.29 -11.07 6.87
C VAL A 463 -5.31 -11.30 8.38
N THR A 464 -4.75 -10.36 9.15
CA THR A 464 -4.57 -10.52 10.59
C THR A 464 -4.58 -9.18 11.33
N THR A 465 -5.00 -9.20 12.59
CA THR A 465 -4.85 -8.05 13.52
C THR A 465 -3.46 -8.00 14.18
N HIS A 466 -2.67 -9.06 14.02
CA HIS A 466 -1.26 -9.03 14.43
C HIS A 466 -0.45 -8.17 13.46
N THR A 467 0.54 -7.46 13.97
CA THR A 467 1.42 -6.59 13.19
C THR A 467 2.85 -7.10 13.17
N GLY A 468 3.60 -6.76 12.13
CA GLY A 468 5.02 -7.04 12.07
C GLY A 468 5.39 -8.47 11.69
N PHE A 469 4.50 -9.23 11.02
CA PHE A 469 4.85 -10.50 10.44
C PHE A 469 5.92 -10.34 9.37
N ASN A 470 6.94 -11.18 9.42
CA ASN A 470 8.10 -11.14 8.53
C ASN A 470 8.25 -12.41 7.69
N ASP A 471 7.66 -13.51 8.13
CA ASP A 471 7.70 -14.80 7.46
C ASP A 471 6.36 -15.51 7.55
N ILE A 472 6.09 -16.43 6.62
CA ILE A 472 4.88 -17.27 6.65
C ILE A 472 4.79 -18.11 7.92
N LEU A 473 5.92 -18.42 8.57
CA LEU A 473 5.93 -19.16 9.83
C LEU A 473 5.34 -18.39 11.00
N ASP A 474 5.29 -17.06 10.91
CA ASP A 474 4.71 -16.20 11.94
C ASP A 474 3.19 -16.41 12.12
N ILE A 475 2.55 -17.14 11.18
CA ILE A 475 1.14 -17.54 11.33
C ILE A 475 0.91 -18.58 12.42
N LEU A 476 1.97 -19.28 12.83
CA LEU A 476 1.86 -20.36 13.83
C LEU A 476 1.82 -19.82 15.26
N ASP A 477 1.03 -20.47 16.11
CA ASP A 477 0.99 -20.24 17.54
C ASP A 477 2.14 -21.05 18.19
N GLU A 478 3.16 -20.36 18.72
CA GLU A 478 4.34 -20.98 19.33
C GLU A 478 4.03 -21.65 20.70
N GLU A 479 2.83 -21.41 21.27
CA GLU A 479 2.44 -21.91 22.59
C GLU A 479 1.64 -23.23 22.55
N ARG A 480 1.52 -23.87 21.38
CA ARG A 480 0.78 -25.13 21.20
C ARG A 480 1.65 -26.28 20.71
#